data_52676cde9d05aa32a08232c09c1b7799
#
_entry.id   52676cde9d05aa32a08232c09c1b7799
#
_cell.length_a   1.000
_cell.length_b   1.000
_cell.length_c   1.000
_cell.angle_alpha   90.00
_cell.angle_beta   90.00
_cell.angle_gamma   90.00
#
_symmetry.space_group_name_H-M   'P 1'
#
loop_
_entity.id
_entity.type
_entity.pdbx_description
1 polymer ?
#
loop_
_entity_poly.entity_id
_entity_poly.type
_entity_poly.pdbx_seq_one_letter_code
_entity_poly.pdbx_strand_id
1 'polypeptide(L)'
;MGNPKAFLNIPRQEAGYRPVHERITDFSQVEQTLNSHERKLQASRCMDCGVPFCHWACPLGNKQPEFQDALYKGKWREAYEVLAATNDFPEFTGRICPALCEKSCVLKLSCDEPVTIRENEAAIAEAAFREGYIVPIQPERNGKRVAIIGAGPAGLSAACRLNAKGYEVTLFDSKPMPGGLLRYGIPNFKLDKAVIDRRMGVLEAEGIKFEMGVTVDVQNLPAGFDAYCICTGTPQARDLNIPGRELKGIYLALEMLSQQNQILDGETFPKDRLVNAKGKRVLVIGGGDTGSDCIGTSIRQGAVSVTQIEIMPQPPVGHNDATPWPQWPIVLKTTSSHEEGCTRRWSLASNQFIGKNGKVCGVEVEEVEWIPAQDGGRPTMKPTGKKEVIDADMVLLAMGFLKPEQPEFPENVFVAGDAARGASLVVHALADGRRVAERIDKYLSN
;
A
#
# COMPACT_ATOMS: atom_id res chain seq x y z
N MET A 1 -7.21 20.48 -23.45
CA MET A 1 -7.45 19.15 -24.04
C MET A 1 -6.15 18.57 -24.52
N GLY A 2 -5.81 17.35 -24.13
CA GLY A 2 -4.71 16.57 -24.68
C GLY A 2 -4.86 16.43 -26.22
N ASN A 3 -4.06 15.59 -26.82
CA ASN A 3 -4.26 15.23 -28.22
C ASN A 3 -5.26 14.08 -28.29
N PRO A 4 -6.54 14.29 -28.66
CA PRO A 4 -7.58 13.26 -28.58
C PRO A 4 -7.34 12.06 -29.52
N LYS A 5 -6.34 12.16 -30.41
CA LYS A 5 -5.92 11.09 -31.34
C LYS A 5 -4.56 10.48 -30.98
N ALA A 6 -3.90 10.99 -29.93
CA ALA A 6 -2.54 10.53 -29.57
C ALA A 6 -2.49 9.03 -29.26
N PHE A 7 -3.49 8.48 -28.58
CA PHE A 7 -3.56 7.05 -28.25
C PHE A 7 -3.61 6.13 -29.48
N LEU A 8 -4.00 6.65 -30.66
CA LEU A 8 -3.99 5.88 -31.91
C LEU A 8 -2.59 5.71 -32.51
N ASN A 9 -1.66 6.64 -32.18
CA ASN A 9 -0.34 6.69 -32.80
C ASN A 9 0.81 6.53 -31.79
N ILE A 10 0.54 6.71 -30.50
CA ILE A 10 1.51 6.62 -29.42
C ILE A 10 1.13 5.41 -28.54
N PRO A 11 1.92 4.32 -28.58
CA PRO A 11 1.66 3.16 -27.71
C PRO A 11 1.89 3.51 -26.25
N ARG A 12 1.32 2.72 -25.33
CA ARG A 12 1.63 2.81 -23.91
C ARG A 12 3.10 2.44 -23.71
N GLN A 13 3.82 3.31 -23.02
CA GLN A 13 5.19 3.09 -22.60
C GLN A 13 5.29 3.32 -21.09
N GLU A 14 5.65 2.28 -20.35
CA GLU A 14 6.02 2.35 -18.94
C GLU A 14 7.51 2.60 -18.79
N ALA A 15 7.92 3.22 -17.70
CA ALA A 15 9.33 3.42 -17.39
C ALA A 15 10.04 2.09 -17.09
N GLY A 16 9.28 1.11 -16.60
CA GLY A 16 9.79 -0.20 -16.24
C GLY A 16 10.59 -0.20 -14.93
N TYR A 17 11.37 -1.25 -14.78
CA TYR A 17 12.17 -1.51 -13.58
C TYR A 17 13.65 -1.62 -13.92
N ARG A 18 14.50 -1.40 -12.94
CA ARG A 18 15.93 -1.74 -13.04
C ARG A 18 16.09 -3.23 -13.42
N PRO A 19 17.14 -3.63 -14.18
CA PRO A 19 17.39 -5.02 -14.53
C PRO A 19 17.40 -5.93 -13.30
N VAL A 20 16.83 -7.14 -13.42
CA VAL A 20 16.68 -8.09 -12.30
C VAL A 20 17.99 -8.33 -11.58
N HIS A 21 19.06 -8.64 -12.33
CA HIS A 21 20.40 -8.95 -11.78
C HIS A 21 21.03 -7.80 -10.98
N GLU A 22 20.62 -6.56 -11.24
CA GLU A 22 21.06 -5.39 -10.48
C GLU A 22 20.18 -5.17 -9.26
N ARG A 23 18.85 -5.10 -9.48
CA ARG A 23 17.91 -4.67 -8.44
C ARG A 23 17.78 -5.65 -7.26
N ILE A 24 18.16 -6.91 -7.44
CA ILE A 24 18.17 -7.91 -6.35
C ILE A 24 19.38 -7.80 -5.43
N THR A 25 20.37 -6.98 -5.76
CA THR A 25 21.61 -6.84 -4.97
C THR A 25 21.52 -5.77 -3.89
N ASP A 26 20.48 -4.94 -3.93
CA ASP A 26 20.25 -3.82 -3.01
C ASP A 26 18.77 -3.64 -2.66
N PHE A 27 18.48 -2.71 -1.77
CA PHE A 27 17.12 -2.33 -1.37
C PHE A 27 16.69 -0.95 -1.91
N SER A 28 17.39 -0.41 -2.90
CA SER A 28 17.08 0.86 -3.55
C SER A 28 15.84 0.72 -4.43
N GLN A 29 15.16 1.83 -4.71
CA GLN A 29 13.93 1.86 -5.53
C GLN A 29 14.15 1.14 -6.86
N VAL A 30 13.25 0.23 -7.20
CA VAL A 30 13.34 -0.59 -8.42
C VAL A 30 12.69 0.07 -9.63
N GLU A 31 11.68 0.90 -9.42
CA GLU A 31 10.94 1.57 -10.49
C GLU A 31 11.77 2.70 -11.10
N GLN A 32 11.84 2.74 -12.42
CA GLN A 32 12.48 3.79 -13.19
C GLN A 32 11.49 4.92 -13.50
N THR A 33 11.95 5.98 -14.14
CA THR A 33 11.11 7.08 -14.58
C THR A 33 11.40 7.46 -16.01
N LEU A 34 10.39 7.79 -16.79
CA LEU A 34 10.54 8.34 -18.12
C LEU A 34 11.09 9.78 -18.03
N ASN A 35 11.81 10.19 -19.07
CA ASN A 35 12.21 11.58 -19.20
C ASN A 35 10.99 12.51 -19.45
N SER A 36 11.18 13.81 -19.36
CA SER A 36 10.10 14.79 -19.48
C SER A 36 9.41 14.79 -20.85
N HIS A 37 10.12 14.47 -21.93
CA HIS A 37 9.55 14.38 -23.27
C HIS A 37 8.64 13.14 -23.41
N GLU A 38 9.16 11.97 -23.06
CA GLU A 38 8.39 10.72 -23.05
C GLU A 38 7.17 10.83 -22.13
N ARG A 39 7.34 11.46 -20.96
CA ARG A 39 6.25 11.69 -20.02
C ARG A 39 5.11 12.52 -20.61
N LYS A 40 5.44 13.59 -21.36
CA LYS A 40 4.45 14.39 -22.10
C LYS A 40 3.74 13.56 -23.17
N LEU A 41 4.47 12.71 -23.89
CA LEU A 41 3.85 11.80 -24.88
C LEU A 41 2.87 10.83 -24.21
N GLN A 42 3.23 10.24 -23.08
CA GLN A 42 2.31 9.35 -22.35
C GLN A 42 1.10 10.11 -21.80
N ALA A 43 1.27 11.30 -21.28
CA ALA A 43 0.17 12.14 -20.81
C ALA A 43 -0.79 12.53 -21.95
N SER A 44 -0.27 12.79 -23.16
CA SER A 44 -1.07 13.15 -24.33
C SER A 44 -2.08 12.05 -24.76
N ARG A 45 -1.85 10.79 -24.35
CA ARG A 45 -2.74 9.67 -24.65
C ARG A 45 -4.10 9.77 -23.94
N CYS A 46 -4.23 10.66 -22.95
CA CYS A 46 -5.51 10.88 -22.29
C CYS A 46 -6.53 11.49 -23.28
N MET A 47 -7.68 10.82 -23.40
CA MET A 47 -8.75 11.24 -24.31
C MET A 47 -9.62 12.37 -23.77
N ASP A 48 -9.39 12.80 -22.52
CA ASP A 48 -10.22 13.81 -21.85
C ASP A 48 -11.72 13.44 -21.89
N CYS A 49 -12.06 12.27 -21.38
CA CYS A 49 -13.39 11.70 -21.46
C CYS A 49 -14.43 12.58 -20.76
N GLY A 50 -15.56 12.85 -21.40
CA GLY A 50 -16.69 13.58 -20.78
C GLY A 50 -17.30 12.85 -19.58
N VAL A 51 -17.13 11.51 -19.49
CA VAL A 51 -17.43 10.68 -18.31
C VAL A 51 -16.16 9.95 -17.93
N PRO A 52 -15.31 10.54 -17.06
CA PRO A 52 -14.01 9.98 -16.73
C PRO A 52 -14.13 8.87 -15.68
N PHE A 53 -14.20 7.62 -16.11
CA PHE A 53 -14.25 6.46 -15.20
C PHE A 53 -13.04 6.39 -14.26
N CYS A 54 -11.91 6.95 -14.64
CA CYS A 54 -10.74 7.08 -13.79
C CYS A 54 -11.00 7.94 -12.53
N HIS A 55 -11.80 9.02 -12.60
CA HIS A 55 -12.25 9.78 -11.44
C HIS A 55 -13.10 8.92 -10.50
N TRP A 56 -14.09 8.25 -11.08
CA TRP A 56 -15.02 7.41 -10.33
C TRP A 56 -14.31 6.28 -9.59
N ALA A 57 -13.33 5.65 -10.24
CA ALA A 57 -12.58 4.54 -9.64
C ALA A 57 -11.57 4.98 -8.58
N CYS A 58 -11.16 6.25 -8.59
CA CYS A 58 -10.22 6.77 -7.60
C CYS A 58 -10.94 7.14 -6.29
N PRO A 59 -10.64 6.51 -5.14
CA PRO A 59 -11.24 6.86 -3.86
C PRO A 59 -11.04 8.32 -3.44
N LEU A 60 -9.95 8.96 -3.91
CA LEU A 60 -9.65 10.38 -3.71
C LEU A 60 -10.41 11.29 -4.69
N GLY A 61 -11.00 10.74 -5.76
CA GLY A 61 -11.62 11.53 -6.81
C GLY A 61 -10.62 12.39 -7.57
N ASN A 62 -9.40 11.90 -7.80
CA ASN A 62 -8.38 12.63 -8.54
C ASN A 62 -8.88 13.02 -9.93
N LYS A 63 -8.51 14.22 -10.36
CA LYS A 63 -8.88 14.78 -11.66
C LYS A 63 -7.83 14.41 -12.71
N GLN A 64 -7.86 13.13 -13.14
CA GLN A 64 -6.84 12.60 -14.03
C GLN A 64 -6.80 13.30 -15.39
N PRO A 65 -7.91 13.57 -16.11
CA PRO A 65 -7.83 14.26 -17.38
C PRO A 65 -7.16 15.63 -17.26
N GLU A 66 -7.51 16.40 -16.25
CA GLU A 66 -7.04 17.77 -16.05
C GLU A 66 -5.53 17.82 -15.77
N PHE A 67 -5.01 16.97 -14.87
CA PHE A 67 -3.57 16.97 -14.64
C PHE A 67 -2.78 16.33 -15.79
N GLN A 68 -3.36 15.39 -16.55
CA GLN A 68 -2.74 14.85 -17.76
C GLN A 68 -2.64 15.93 -18.85
N ASP A 69 -3.66 16.75 -19.03
CA ASP A 69 -3.65 17.84 -19.99
C ASP A 69 -2.60 18.92 -19.62
N ALA A 70 -2.54 19.29 -18.35
CA ALA A 70 -1.52 20.22 -17.86
C ALA A 70 -0.10 19.64 -18.04
N LEU A 71 0.12 18.37 -17.73
CA LEU A 71 1.40 17.68 -17.93
C LEU A 71 1.80 17.61 -19.41
N TYR A 72 0.87 17.27 -20.29
CA TYR A 72 1.08 17.27 -21.74
C TYR A 72 1.51 18.63 -22.25
N LYS A 73 0.91 19.71 -21.77
CA LYS A 73 1.27 21.10 -22.11
C LYS A 73 2.59 21.57 -21.47
N GLY A 74 3.20 20.73 -20.62
CA GLY A 74 4.42 21.09 -19.91
C GLY A 74 4.22 22.03 -18.73
N LYS A 75 2.99 22.18 -18.26
CA LYS A 75 2.59 23.01 -17.13
C LYS A 75 2.66 22.22 -15.82
N TRP A 76 3.87 21.91 -15.39
CA TRP A 76 4.10 21.01 -14.25
C TRP A 76 3.51 21.54 -12.94
N ARG A 77 3.59 22.85 -12.69
CA ARG A 77 2.97 23.47 -11.50
C ARG A 77 1.45 23.32 -11.52
N GLU A 78 0.80 23.64 -12.64
CA GLU A 78 -0.65 23.49 -12.80
C GLU A 78 -1.09 22.01 -12.62
N ALA A 79 -0.31 21.06 -13.19
CA ALA A 79 -0.56 19.64 -13.00
C ALA A 79 -0.48 19.24 -11.53
N TYR A 80 0.50 19.75 -10.77
CA TYR A 80 0.61 19.51 -9.34
C TYR A 80 -0.54 20.13 -8.56
N GLU A 81 -0.93 21.37 -8.82
CA GLU A 81 -2.02 22.06 -8.14
C GLU A 81 -3.36 21.33 -8.31
N VAL A 82 -3.65 20.85 -9.53
CA VAL A 82 -4.83 20.02 -9.82
C VAL A 82 -4.78 18.72 -9.03
N LEU A 83 -3.63 18.04 -9.00
CA LEU A 83 -3.46 16.77 -8.30
C LEU A 83 -3.54 16.94 -6.79
N ALA A 84 -2.87 17.94 -6.22
CA ALA A 84 -2.84 18.24 -4.78
C ALA A 84 -4.22 18.66 -4.21
N ALA A 85 -5.10 19.20 -5.04
CA ALA A 85 -6.46 19.54 -4.61
C ALA A 85 -7.24 18.32 -4.09
N THR A 86 -6.98 17.14 -4.62
CA THR A 86 -7.67 15.90 -4.25
C THR A 86 -6.77 14.88 -3.55
N ASN A 87 -5.46 14.95 -3.69
CA ASN A 87 -4.49 14.00 -3.14
C ASN A 87 -3.43 14.71 -2.30
N ASP A 88 -3.39 14.43 -1.00
CA ASP A 88 -2.46 15.08 -0.08
C ASP A 88 -1.02 14.59 -0.26
N PHE A 89 -0.84 13.35 -0.72
CA PHE A 89 0.46 12.68 -0.82
C PHE A 89 0.63 11.90 -2.14
N PRO A 90 0.66 12.60 -3.28
CA PRO A 90 0.78 11.96 -4.58
C PRO A 90 2.13 11.24 -4.78
N GLU A 91 3.16 11.59 -4.03
CA GLU A 91 4.45 10.89 -4.00
C GLU A 91 4.34 9.47 -3.43
N PHE A 92 3.37 9.21 -2.55
CA PHE A 92 3.13 7.86 -2.03
C PHE A 92 2.24 7.07 -2.99
N THR A 93 1.08 7.60 -3.36
CA THR A 93 0.14 6.91 -4.25
C THR A 93 0.72 6.66 -5.63
N GLY A 94 1.49 7.58 -6.16
CA GLY A 94 2.18 7.44 -7.44
C GLY A 94 3.20 6.28 -7.47
N ARG A 95 3.65 5.78 -6.31
CA ARG A 95 4.57 4.63 -6.21
C ARG A 95 3.87 3.32 -5.87
N ILE A 96 2.92 3.35 -4.94
CA ILE A 96 2.40 2.13 -4.31
C ILE A 96 0.90 1.90 -4.50
N CYS A 97 0.16 2.84 -5.09
CA CYS A 97 -1.23 2.59 -5.44
C CYS A 97 -1.31 1.55 -6.58
N PRO A 98 -2.22 0.55 -6.51
CA PRO A 98 -2.38 -0.41 -7.58
C PRO A 98 -3.02 0.19 -8.85
N ALA A 99 -3.28 1.50 -8.87
CA ALA A 99 -3.81 2.27 -9.98
C ALA A 99 -5.22 1.84 -10.44
N LEU A 100 -6.19 1.90 -9.52
CA LEU A 100 -7.62 1.68 -9.84
C LEU A 100 -8.09 2.51 -11.05
N CYS A 101 -7.58 3.75 -11.15
CA CYS A 101 -7.86 4.66 -12.26
C CYS A 101 -7.38 4.14 -13.62
N GLU A 102 -6.25 3.44 -13.69
CA GLU A 102 -5.76 2.82 -14.93
C GLU A 102 -6.62 1.63 -15.33
N LYS A 103 -7.08 0.83 -14.36
CA LYS A 103 -7.93 -0.34 -14.61
C LYS A 103 -9.32 0.06 -15.13
N SER A 104 -9.81 1.23 -14.76
CA SER A 104 -11.08 1.80 -15.24
C SER A 104 -10.92 2.82 -16.38
N CYS A 105 -9.71 3.07 -16.86
CA CYS A 105 -9.47 3.92 -18.01
C CYS A 105 -10.20 3.37 -19.25
N VAL A 106 -10.86 4.23 -20.04
CA VAL A 106 -11.59 3.82 -21.26
C VAL A 106 -10.65 3.15 -22.27
N LEU A 107 -9.37 3.57 -22.32
CA LEU A 107 -8.36 2.92 -23.17
C LEU A 107 -8.09 1.47 -22.74
N LYS A 108 -8.32 1.11 -21.49
CA LYS A 108 -8.23 -0.28 -21.03
C LYS A 108 -9.30 -1.15 -21.73
N LEU A 109 -10.50 -0.59 -21.92
CA LEU A 109 -11.60 -1.26 -22.59
C LEU A 109 -11.34 -1.40 -24.10
N SER A 110 -10.83 -0.34 -24.75
CA SER A 110 -10.76 -0.26 -26.21
C SER A 110 -9.52 -0.91 -26.82
N CYS A 111 -8.35 -0.77 -26.19
CA CYS A 111 -7.07 -1.25 -26.72
C CYS A 111 -6.17 -1.93 -25.68
N ASP A 112 -6.66 -2.12 -24.45
CA ASP A 112 -5.92 -2.68 -23.33
C ASP A 112 -4.65 -1.88 -22.92
N GLU A 113 -4.55 -0.63 -23.35
CA GLU A 113 -3.42 0.26 -23.09
C GLU A 113 -3.86 1.54 -22.35
N PRO A 114 -4.21 1.48 -21.05
CA PRO A 114 -4.61 2.66 -20.29
C PRO A 114 -3.49 3.73 -20.26
N VAL A 115 -3.84 4.96 -19.92
CA VAL A 115 -2.86 6.01 -19.66
C VAL A 115 -2.00 5.61 -18.45
N THR A 116 -0.70 5.94 -18.47
CA THR A 116 0.25 5.70 -17.35
C THR A 116 0.00 6.69 -16.21
N ILE A 117 -1.18 6.62 -15.59
CA ILE A 117 -1.68 7.64 -14.65
C ILE A 117 -0.81 7.67 -13.40
N ARG A 118 -0.54 6.50 -12.82
CA ARG A 118 0.23 6.37 -11.58
C ARG A 118 1.66 6.89 -11.72
N GLU A 119 2.35 6.53 -12.80
CA GLU A 119 3.70 7.03 -13.06
C GLU A 119 3.73 8.53 -13.32
N ASN A 120 2.71 9.07 -14.02
CA ASN A 120 2.59 10.50 -14.25
C ASN A 120 2.34 11.25 -12.93
N GLU A 121 1.53 10.69 -12.03
CA GLU A 121 1.32 11.22 -10.68
C GLU A 121 2.63 11.29 -9.88
N ALA A 122 3.41 10.21 -9.87
CA ALA A 122 4.73 10.18 -9.23
C ALA A 122 5.67 11.25 -9.81
N ALA A 123 5.72 11.37 -11.15
CA ALA A 123 6.58 12.34 -11.83
C ALA A 123 6.18 13.79 -11.53
N ILE A 124 4.88 14.09 -11.45
CA ILE A 124 4.35 15.41 -11.08
C ILE A 124 4.76 15.74 -9.63
N ALA A 125 4.61 14.79 -8.70
CA ALA A 125 4.98 15.00 -7.31
C ALA A 125 6.50 15.23 -7.16
N GLU A 126 7.33 14.46 -7.86
CA GLU A 126 8.79 14.64 -7.83
C GLU A 126 9.21 15.98 -8.43
N ALA A 127 8.59 16.40 -9.53
CA ALA A 127 8.82 17.72 -10.09
C ALA A 127 8.43 18.83 -9.09
N ALA A 128 7.32 18.66 -8.39
CA ALA A 128 6.85 19.65 -7.41
C ALA A 128 7.81 19.83 -6.24
N PHE A 129 8.41 18.75 -5.73
CA PHE A 129 9.45 18.84 -4.71
C PHE A 129 10.73 19.48 -5.26
N ARG A 130 11.20 19.01 -6.40
CA ARG A 130 12.45 19.51 -7.01
C ARG A 130 12.40 20.99 -7.37
N GLU A 131 11.29 21.45 -7.92
CA GLU A 131 11.10 22.83 -8.37
C GLU A 131 10.55 23.75 -7.25
N GLY A 132 10.35 23.24 -6.04
CA GLY A 132 9.87 24.03 -4.90
C GLY A 132 8.41 24.50 -5.03
N TYR A 133 7.54 23.72 -5.67
CA TYR A 133 6.10 24.04 -5.72
C TYR A 133 5.40 23.71 -4.39
N ILE A 134 5.97 22.76 -3.64
CA ILE A 134 5.49 22.38 -2.32
C ILE A 134 6.11 23.32 -1.30
N VAL A 135 5.27 24.19 -0.76
CA VAL A 135 5.66 25.16 0.27
C VAL A 135 4.83 24.88 1.51
N PRO A 136 5.45 24.80 2.70
CA PRO A 136 4.70 24.65 3.94
C PRO A 136 3.67 25.77 4.12
N ILE A 137 2.43 25.39 4.40
CA ILE A 137 1.35 26.35 4.68
C ILE A 137 1.40 26.77 6.14
N GLN A 138 1.06 28.04 6.40
CA GLN A 138 0.99 28.63 7.76
C GLN A 138 -0.45 29.13 7.99
N PRO A 139 -1.40 28.25 8.35
CA PRO A 139 -2.78 28.66 8.52
C PRO A 139 -2.95 29.51 9.79
N GLU A 140 -3.90 30.44 9.77
CA GLU A 140 -4.35 31.12 10.99
C GLU A 140 -4.97 30.10 11.95
N ARG A 141 -4.52 30.09 13.22
CA ARG A 141 -4.97 29.12 14.22
C ARG A 141 -6.34 29.53 14.77
N ASN A 142 -7.24 28.54 14.82
CA ASN A 142 -8.61 28.72 15.34
C ASN A 142 -8.75 28.43 16.84
N GLY A 143 -7.64 28.09 17.53
CA GLY A 143 -7.59 27.79 18.96
C GLY A 143 -8.12 26.42 19.37
N LYS A 144 -8.58 25.60 18.46
CA LYS A 144 -9.03 24.22 18.70
C LYS A 144 -7.90 23.21 18.48
N ARG A 145 -7.87 22.18 19.34
CA ARG A 145 -6.81 21.15 19.36
C ARG A 145 -7.38 19.78 19.00
N VAL A 146 -6.73 19.07 18.08
CA VAL A 146 -7.13 17.72 17.65
C VAL A 146 -6.00 16.74 17.87
N ALA A 147 -6.28 15.62 18.55
CA ALA A 147 -5.39 14.49 18.68
C ALA A 147 -5.68 13.43 17.60
N ILE A 148 -4.65 12.96 16.94
CA ILE A 148 -4.73 11.84 15.98
C ILE A 148 -3.89 10.69 16.50
N ILE A 149 -4.49 9.51 16.66
CA ILE A 149 -3.83 8.32 17.17
C ILE A 149 -3.51 7.39 16.00
N GLY A 150 -2.26 7.35 15.62
CA GLY A 150 -1.72 6.63 14.47
C GLY A 150 -1.22 7.57 13.36
N ALA A 151 0.08 7.56 13.10
CA ALA A 151 0.75 8.36 12.07
C ALA A 151 0.91 7.61 10.73
N GLY A 152 -0.02 6.71 10.42
CA GLY A 152 -0.13 6.06 9.10
C GLY A 152 -0.85 6.95 8.07
N PRO A 153 -1.10 6.47 6.83
CA PRO A 153 -1.68 7.26 5.74
C PRO A 153 -2.98 8.00 6.11
N ALA A 154 -3.90 7.34 6.81
CA ALA A 154 -5.17 7.96 7.22
C ALA A 154 -4.96 9.10 8.20
N GLY A 155 -4.10 8.89 9.23
CA GLY A 155 -3.79 9.90 10.23
C GLY A 155 -3.05 11.09 9.63
N LEU A 156 -2.07 10.86 8.77
CA LEU A 156 -1.33 11.91 8.06
C LEU A 156 -2.25 12.75 7.19
N SER A 157 -3.17 12.12 6.44
CA SER A 157 -4.13 12.85 5.59
C SER A 157 -5.12 13.66 6.44
N ALA A 158 -5.63 13.10 7.53
CA ALA A 158 -6.49 13.83 8.46
C ALA A 158 -5.76 15.03 9.09
N ALA A 159 -4.50 14.84 9.51
CA ALA A 159 -3.66 15.89 10.07
C ALA A 159 -3.43 17.04 9.09
N CYS A 160 -3.03 16.72 7.86
CA CYS A 160 -2.81 17.70 6.80
C CYS A 160 -4.07 18.57 6.58
N ARG A 161 -5.23 17.93 6.46
CA ARG A 161 -6.51 18.64 6.21
C ARG A 161 -6.99 19.46 7.38
N LEU A 162 -6.87 18.97 8.59
CA LEU A 162 -7.23 19.72 9.81
C LEU A 162 -6.27 20.88 10.04
N ASN A 163 -4.96 20.64 9.87
CA ASN A 163 -3.98 21.71 9.98
C ASN A 163 -4.25 22.85 8.99
N ALA A 164 -4.56 22.52 7.73
CA ALA A 164 -4.89 23.52 6.70
C ALA A 164 -6.13 24.36 7.05
N LYS A 165 -7.03 23.87 7.93
CA LYS A 165 -8.20 24.58 8.46
C LYS A 165 -7.93 25.36 9.76
N GLY A 166 -6.66 25.41 10.20
CA GLY A 166 -6.24 26.17 11.38
C GLY A 166 -6.30 25.42 12.71
N TYR A 167 -6.63 24.13 12.73
CA TYR A 167 -6.57 23.32 13.94
C TYR A 167 -5.13 23.08 14.39
N GLU A 168 -4.89 23.07 15.71
CA GLU A 168 -3.63 22.58 16.27
C GLU A 168 -3.66 21.05 16.33
N VAL A 169 -2.86 20.40 15.49
CA VAL A 169 -2.89 18.94 15.35
C VAL A 169 -1.68 18.31 16.00
N THR A 170 -1.92 17.27 16.82
CA THR A 170 -0.87 16.41 17.39
C THR A 170 -1.14 14.95 16.99
N LEU A 171 -0.17 14.32 16.32
CA LEU A 171 -0.20 12.88 16.02
C LEU A 171 0.57 12.11 17.07
N PHE A 172 -0.02 11.03 17.55
CA PHE A 172 0.61 10.06 18.44
C PHE A 172 0.80 8.73 17.71
N ASP A 173 1.95 8.12 17.83
CA ASP A 173 2.18 6.76 17.31
C ASP A 173 3.14 5.99 18.23
N SER A 174 2.88 4.70 18.40
CA SER A 174 3.72 3.78 19.18
C SER A 174 5.07 3.49 18.52
N LYS A 175 5.21 3.75 17.23
CA LYS A 175 6.45 3.60 16.48
C LYS A 175 7.35 4.83 16.63
N PRO A 176 8.68 4.68 16.54
CA PRO A 176 9.62 5.79 16.70
C PRO A 176 9.59 6.81 15.56
N MET A 177 9.08 6.44 14.38
CA MET A 177 9.01 7.32 13.21
C MET A 177 7.61 7.26 12.57
N PRO A 178 7.11 8.37 11.99
CA PRO A 178 5.82 8.42 11.32
C PRO A 178 5.83 7.67 9.97
N GLY A 179 4.65 7.34 9.47
CA GLY A 179 4.43 6.70 8.17
C GLY A 179 3.64 5.39 8.26
N GLY A 180 3.49 4.78 9.43
CA GLY A 180 2.76 3.52 9.60
C GLY A 180 3.28 2.44 8.64
N LEU A 181 2.40 1.74 7.91
CA LEU A 181 2.81 0.70 6.97
C LEU A 181 3.58 1.23 5.74
N LEU A 182 3.53 2.52 5.42
CA LEU A 182 4.42 3.10 4.39
C LEU A 182 5.90 2.93 4.78
N ARG A 183 6.20 3.11 6.06
CA ARG A 183 7.56 2.95 6.60
C ARG A 183 7.86 1.52 7.03
N TYR A 184 6.97 0.92 7.81
CA TYR A 184 7.24 -0.35 8.49
C TYR A 184 6.75 -1.59 7.74
N GLY A 185 5.89 -1.45 6.73
CA GLY A 185 5.34 -2.58 5.97
C GLY A 185 5.90 -2.67 4.55
N ILE A 186 5.81 -1.57 3.82
CA ILE A 186 6.23 -1.53 2.41
C ILE A 186 7.76 -1.53 2.32
N PRO A 187 8.37 -2.44 1.52
CA PRO A 187 9.82 -2.48 1.36
C PRO A 187 10.40 -1.18 0.76
N ASN A 188 11.64 -0.84 1.16
CA ASN A 188 12.31 0.35 0.66
C ASN A 188 12.45 0.36 -0.87
N PHE A 189 12.63 -0.81 -1.49
CA PHE A 189 12.75 -0.92 -2.93
C PHE A 189 11.43 -0.62 -3.71
N LYS A 190 10.27 -0.52 -3.02
CA LYS A 190 9.00 -0.04 -3.58
C LYS A 190 8.70 1.42 -3.21
N LEU A 191 9.06 1.82 -2.00
CA LEU A 191 8.90 3.17 -1.48
C LEU A 191 10.10 3.53 -0.62
N ASP A 192 11.00 4.33 -1.18
CA ASP A 192 12.17 4.85 -0.47
C ASP A 192 11.73 5.71 0.73
N LYS A 193 12.31 5.43 1.91
CA LYS A 193 11.92 6.11 3.16
C LYS A 193 12.25 7.60 3.14
N ALA A 194 13.25 8.02 2.36
CA ALA A 194 13.55 9.44 2.14
C ALA A 194 12.37 10.21 1.53
N VAL A 195 11.50 9.55 0.75
CA VAL A 195 10.26 10.16 0.22
C VAL A 195 9.28 10.48 1.35
N ILE A 196 9.20 9.61 2.36
CA ILE A 196 8.38 9.84 3.56
C ILE A 196 8.99 10.97 4.39
N ASP A 197 10.29 10.91 4.68
CA ASP A 197 10.98 11.88 5.53
C ASP A 197 10.87 13.29 4.95
N ARG A 198 11.04 13.43 3.65
CA ARG A 198 10.86 14.70 2.94
C ARG A 198 9.46 15.30 3.17
N ARG A 199 8.41 14.48 3.11
CA ARG A 199 7.04 14.93 3.38
C ARG A 199 6.82 15.25 4.84
N MET A 200 7.36 14.44 5.76
CA MET A 200 7.24 14.72 7.20
C MET A 200 7.86 16.08 7.54
N GLY A 201 9.01 16.41 6.99
CA GLY A 201 9.62 17.73 7.17
C GLY A 201 8.72 18.89 6.71
N VAL A 202 7.93 18.72 5.64
CA VAL A 202 6.93 19.71 5.24
C VAL A 202 5.82 19.84 6.29
N LEU A 203 5.27 18.72 6.76
CA LEU A 203 4.18 18.74 7.74
C LEU A 203 4.62 19.29 9.10
N GLU A 204 5.85 19.02 9.54
CA GLU A 204 6.44 19.62 10.73
C GLU A 204 6.61 21.14 10.57
N ALA A 205 7.10 21.59 9.42
CA ALA A 205 7.22 23.01 9.10
C ALA A 205 5.87 23.73 9.04
N GLU A 206 4.77 23.01 8.75
CA GLU A 206 3.39 23.49 8.83
C GLU A 206 2.84 23.57 10.26
N GLY A 207 3.61 23.11 11.25
CA GLY A 207 3.25 23.14 12.68
C GLY A 207 2.47 21.94 13.19
N ILE A 208 2.40 20.84 12.44
CA ILE A 208 1.86 19.57 12.93
C ILE A 208 2.86 18.97 13.92
N LYS A 209 2.40 18.57 15.10
CA LYS A 209 3.22 17.98 16.14
C LYS A 209 3.20 16.45 16.05
N PHE A 210 4.38 15.83 16.19
CA PHE A 210 4.54 14.38 16.15
C PHE A 210 5.07 13.88 17.51
N GLU A 211 4.25 13.13 18.24
CA GLU A 211 4.58 12.47 19.50
C GLU A 211 4.81 10.99 19.22
N MET A 212 6.03 10.67 18.79
CA MET A 212 6.41 9.32 18.36
C MET A 212 6.91 8.48 19.52
N GLY A 213 6.80 7.14 19.41
CA GLY A 213 7.14 6.19 20.49
C GLY A 213 6.14 6.18 21.64
N VAL A 214 4.99 6.82 21.47
CA VAL A 214 3.93 6.95 22.48
C VAL A 214 2.77 6.01 22.16
N THR A 215 2.55 5.01 23.01
CA THR A 215 1.37 4.15 22.92
C THR A 215 0.20 4.79 23.65
N VAL A 216 -0.83 5.17 22.91
CA VAL A 216 -2.07 5.71 23.45
C VAL A 216 -3.08 4.60 23.64
N ASP A 217 -3.62 4.45 24.86
CA ASP A 217 -4.80 3.62 25.08
C ASP A 217 -6.05 4.34 24.53
N VAL A 218 -6.70 3.73 23.54
CA VAL A 218 -7.88 4.30 22.88
C VAL A 218 -9.12 4.39 23.80
N GLN A 219 -9.11 3.71 24.94
CA GLN A 219 -10.13 3.82 25.98
C GLN A 219 -9.81 4.91 26.99
N ASN A 220 -8.57 5.41 27.03
CA ASN A 220 -8.10 6.42 27.96
C ASN A 220 -7.26 7.48 27.22
N LEU A 221 -7.95 8.28 26.41
CA LEU A 221 -7.35 9.27 25.51
C LEU A 221 -6.64 10.42 26.26
N PRO A 222 -5.57 10.99 25.69
CA PRO A 222 -4.85 12.11 26.33
C PRO A 222 -5.75 13.32 26.49
N ALA A 223 -5.68 13.98 27.65
CA ALA A 223 -6.51 15.15 27.97
C ALA A 223 -6.07 16.41 27.18
N GLY A 224 -6.97 17.38 27.06
CA GLY A 224 -6.66 18.70 26.52
C GLY A 224 -6.81 18.83 25.00
N PHE A 225 -7.60 17.98 24.38
CA PHE A 225 -8.00 18.06 22.97
C PHE A 225 -9.52 18.19 22.85
N ASP A 226 -9.96 18.94 21.85
CA ASP A 226 -11.39 19.16 21.58
C ASP A 226 -12.00 17.98 20.80
N ALA A 227 -11.20 17.30 19.96
CA ALA A 227 -11.61 16.10 19.24
C ALA A 227 -10.44 15.12 19.05
N TYR A 228 -10.79 13.87 18.76
CA TYR A 228 -9.85 12.77 18.58
C TYR A 228 -10.15 11.99 17.30
N CYS A 229 -9.10 11.50 16.65
CA CYS A 229 -9.21 10.63 15.49
C CYS A 229 -8.37 9.36 15.68
N ILE A 230 -9.02 8.19 15.72
CA ILE A 230 -8.36 6.89 15.83
C ILE A 230 -8.01 6.38 14.43
N CYS A 231 -6.71 6.31 14.14
CA CYS A 231 -6.14 5.89 12.85
C CYS A 231 -5.09 4.78 13.01
N THR A 232 -5.29 3.90 13.99
CA THR A 232 -4.33 2.87 14.41
C THR A 232 -4.15 1.71 13.41
N GLY A 233 -4.92 1.70 12.33
CA GLY A 233 -4.85 0.66 11.30
C GLY A 233 -5.42 -0.68 11.76
N THR A 234 -4.90 -1.76 11.21
CA THR A 234 -5.23 -3.17 11.53
C THR A 234 -3.98 -3.86 12.09
N PRO A 235 -3.67 -3.70 13.38
CA PRO A 235 -2.40 -4.18 13.95
C PRO A 235 -2.31 -5.70 14.02
N GLN A 236 -3.44 -6.40 14.05
CA GLN A 236 -3.48 -7.85 14.20
C GLN A 236 -3.44 -8.55 12.84
N ALA A 237 -2.32 -9.23 12.56
CA ALA A 237 -2.21 -10.13 11.41
C ALA A 237 -3.05 -11.41 11.63
N ARG A 238 -3.52 -11.99 10.52
CA ARG A 238 -4.07 -13.36 10.56
C ARG A 238 -2.95 -14.34 10.81
N ASP A 239 -3.17 -15.26 11.74
CA ASP A 239 -2.26 -16.35 12.05
C ASP A 239 -2.83 -17.68 11.58
N LEU A 240 -1.98 -18.69 11.49
CA LEU A 240 -2.34 -20.04 11.06
C LEU A 240 -2.19 -21.02 12.24
N ASN A 241 -3.28 -21.26 12.94
CA ASN A 241 -3.29 -22.13 14.12
C ASN A 241 -3.41 -23.61 13.71
N ILE A 242 -2.31 -24.16 13.21
CA ILE A 242 -2.15 -25.57 12.82
C ILE A 242 -1.00 -26.21 13.60
N PRO A 243 -0.92 -27.56 13.70
CA PRO A 243 0.18 -28.23 14.40
C PRO A 243 1.56 -27.76 13.96
N GLY A 244 2.45 -27.54 14.92
CA GLY A 244 3.83 -27.10 14.68
C GLY A 244 4.00 -25.57 14.57
N ARG A 245 2.94 -24.75 14.83
CA ARG A 245 3.05 -23.27 14.78
C ARG A 245 4.10 -22.69 15.72
N GLU A 246 4.39 -23.37 16.80
CA GLU A 246 5.39 -23.01 17.81
C GLU A 246 6.85 -23.21 17.37
N LEU A 247 7.09 -23.86 16.24
CA LEU A 247 8.44 -24.11 15.71
C LEU A 247 9.15 -22.80 15.37
N LYS A 248 10.45 -22.74 15.66
CA LYS A 248 11.30 -21.60 15.24
C LYS A 248 11.42 -21.57 13.71
N GLY A 249 11.41 -20.37 13.15
CA GLY A 249 11.52 -20.12 11.71
C GLY A 249 10.19 -19.84 11.03
N ILE A 250 9.09 -19.74 11.80
CA ILE A 250 7.78 -19.34 11.30
C ILE A 250 7.46 -17.93 11.85
N TYR A 251 7.28 -16.98 10.94
CA TYR A 251 7.10 -15.57 11.27
C TYR A 251 5.87 -14.98 10.59
N LEU A 252 5.28 -13.97 11.20
CA LEU A 252 4.34 -13.11 10.50
C LEU A 252 5.11 -12.22 9.49
N ALA A 253 4.53 -11.95 8.35
CA ALA A 253 5.18 -11.20 7.27
C ALA A 253 5.76 -9.85 7.74
N LEU A 254 5.00 -9.10 8.55
CA LEU A 254 5.44 -7.80 9.07
C LEU A 254 6.63 -7.88 10.04
N GLU A 255 6.88 -9.02 10.67
CA GLU A 255 8.07 -9.17 11.52
C GLU A 255 9.35 -9.04 10.67
N MET A 256 9.39 -9.67 9.49
CA MET A 256 10.51 -9.54 8.56
C MET A 256 10.54 -8.18 7.87
N LEU A 257 9.41 -7.72 7.34
CA LEU A 257 9.35 -6.50 6.55
C LEU A 257 9.69 -5.27 7.40
N SER A 258 9.11 -5.16 8.62
CA SER A 258 9.40 -4.06 9.52
C SER A 258 10.86 -4.08 9.96
N GLN A 259 11.37 -5.24 10.34
CA GLN A 259 12.76 -5.37 10.78
C GLN A 259 13.75 -5.01 9.66
N GLN A 260 13.48 -5.45 8.40
CA GLN A 260 14.33 -5.09 7.27
C GLN A 260 14.35 -3.58 7.01
N ASN A 261 13.20 -2.92 7.07
CA ASN A 261 13.15 -1.47 6.91
C ASN A 261 13.89 -0.74 8.05
N GLN A 262 13.71 -1.17 9.30
CA GLN A 262 14.43 -0.62 10.46
C GLN A 262 15.96 -0.81 10.35
N ILE A 263 16.41 -1.95 9.80
CA ILE A 263 17.84 -2.17 9.52
C ILE A 263 18.35 -1.17 8.50
N LEU A 264 17.57 -0.87 7.46
CA LEU A 264 17.94 0.13 6.47
C LEU A 264 17.95 1.55 7.03
N ASP A 265 17.11 1.81 8.04
CA ASP A 265 17.09 3.07 8.82
C ASP A 265 18.22 3.13 9.89
N GLY A 266 19.11 2.11 9.97
CA GLY A 266 20.27 2.06 10.84
C GLY A 266 20.08 1.35 12.18
N GLU A 267 18.92 0.75 12.42
CA GLU A 267 18.68 -0.04 13.65
C GLU A 267 19.45 -1.37 13.60
N THR A 268 19.84 -1.86 14.76
CA THR A 268 20.52 -3.14 14.93
C THR A 268 19.72 -4.10 15.79
N PHE A 269 19.70 -5.37 15.38
CA PHE A 269 18.98 -6.42 16.10
C PHE A 269 19.92 -7.50 16.61
N PRO A 270 19.70 -8.08 17.79
CA PRO A 270 20.41 -9.25 18.27
C PRO A 270 20.26 -10.42 17.29
N LYS A 271 21.31 -11.23 17.11
CA LYS A 271 21.34 -12.34 16.15
C LYS A 271 20.21 -13.36 16.32
N ASP A 272 19.77 -13.59 17.54
CA ASP A 272 18.70 -14.52 17.92
C ASP A 272 17.30 -13.98 17.61
N ARG A 273 17.17 -12.67 17.40
CA ARG A 273 15.92 -11.97 17.02
C ARG A 273 15.91 -11.57 15.55
N LEU A 274 16.99 -11.82 14.81
CA LEU A 274 17.09 -11.42 13.41
C LEU A 274 16.29 -12.36 12.52
N VAL A 275 15.30 -11.82 11.82
CA VAL A 275 14.52 -12.51 10.79
C VAL A 275 15.23 -12.34 9.45
N ASN A 276 15.96 -13.37 9.02
CA ASN A 276 16.81 -13.29 7.85
C ASN A 276 16.69 -14.55 6.99
N ALA A 277 16.47 -14.37 5.70
CA ALA A 277 16.29 -15.44 4.71
C ALA A 277 17.59 -15.98 4.11
N LYS A 278 18.74 -15.40 4.44
CA LYS A 278 20.04 -15.78 3.85
C LYS A 278 20.32 -17.29 3.98
N GLY A 279 20.54 -17.94 2.84
CA GLY A 279 20.86 -19.36 2.77
C GLY A 279 19.70 -20.30 3.11
N LYS A 280 18.44 -19.81 3.12
CA LYS A 280 17.24 -20.58 3.47
C LYS A 280 16.34 -20.81 2.28
N ARG A 281 15.60 -21.92 2.29
CA ARG A 281 14.42 -22.14 1.48
C ARG A 281 13.25 -21.44 2.18
N VAL A 282 12.65 -20.46 1.53
CA VAL A 282 11.57 -19.65 2.12
C VAL A 282 10.23 -20.05 1.51
N LEU A 283 9.25 -20.33 2.36
CA LEU A 283 7.86 -20.51 1.97
C LEU A 283 7.04 -19.29 2.42
N VAL A 284 6.37 -18.63 1.48
CA VAL A 284 5.43 -17.54 1.73
C VAL A 284 4.00 -18.06 1.59
N ILE A 285 3.22 -17.96 2.65
CA ILE A 285 1.81 -18.37 2.66
C ILE A 285 0.93 -17.13 2.51
N GLY A 286 0.27 -17.00 1.36
CA GLY A 286 -0.59 -15.89 0.96
C GLY A 286 -0.15 -15.23 -0.34
N GLY A 287 -1.12 -14.99 -1.24
CA GLY A 287 -0.92 -14.50 -2.62
C GLY A 287 -1.02 -12.99 -2.82
N GLY A 288 -1.24 -12.21 -1.75
CA GLY A 288 -1.43 -10.76 -1.81
C GLY A 288 -0.15 -9.94 -1.91
N ASP A 289 -0.30 -8.60 -1.88
CA ASP A 289 0.83 -7.66 -2.01
C ASP A 289 1.88 -7.84 -0.88
N THR A 290 1.44 -8.15 0.35
CA THR A 290 2.34 -8.47 1.46
C THR A 290 3.20 -9.72 1.17
N GLY A 291 2.59 -10.75 0.55
CA GLY A 291 3.35 -11.94 0.11
C GLY A 291 4.40 -11.60 -0.95
N SER A 292 4.04 -10.76 -1.91
CA SER A 292 4.98 -10.23 -2.92
C SER A 292 6.14 -9.46 -2.27
N ASP A 293 5.86 -8.67 -1.23
CA ASP A 293 6.88 -7.92 -0.49
C ASP A 293 7.85 -8.84 0.25
N CYS A 294 7.33 -9.93 0.82
CA CYS A 294 8.14 -10.98 1.44
C CYS A 294 9.04 -11.68 0.42
N ILE A 295 8.55 -11.95 -0.79
CA ILE A 295 9.34 -12.58 -1.87
C ILE A 295 10.55 -11.70 -2.21
N GLY A 296 10.31 -10.43 -2.59
CA GLY A 296 11.38 -9.51 -2.99
C GLY A 296 12.39 -9.25 -1.87
N THR A 297 11.92 -9.17 -0.62
CA THR A 297 12.80 -9.02 0.55
C THR A 297 13.64 -10.25 0.79
N SER A 298 13.06 -11.47 0.70
CA SER A 298 13.77 -12.73 0.90
C SER A 298 14.87 -12.96 -0.15
N ILE A 299 14.58 -12.62 -1.42
CA ILE A 299 15.57 -12.71 -2.52
C ILE A 299 16.76 -11.79 -2.24
N ARG A 300 16.52 -10.52 -1.87
CA ARG A 300 17.56 -9.54 -1.53
C ARG A 300 18.37 -9.93 -0.30
N GLN A 301 17.76 -10.62 0.65
CA GLN A 301 18.49 -11.19 1.79
C GLN A 301 19.34 -12.42 1.43
N GLY A 302 19.23 -12.97 0.21
CA GLY A 302 19.99 -14.12 -0.26
C GLY A 302 19.38 -15.48 0.08
N ALA A 303 18.05 -15.59 -0.02
CA ALA A 303 17.35 -16.87 0.03
C ALA A 303 17.84 -17.81 -1.07
N VAL A 304 17.94 -19.13 -0.78
CA VAL A 304 18.30 -20.17 -1.77
C VAL A 304 17.16 -20.38 -2.76
N SER A 305 15.93 -20.35 -2.25
CA SER A 305 14.71 -20.44 -3.06
C SER A 305 13.56 -19.77 -2.32
N VAL A 306 12.59 -19.25 -3.08
CA VAL A 306 11.35 -18.72 -2.55
C VAL A 306 10.18 -19.41 -3.24
N THR A 307 9.30 -20.00 -2.46
CA THR A 307 8.02 -20.54 -2.92
C THR A 307 6.87 -19.76 -2.30
N GLN A 308 5.89 -19.38 -3.11
CA GLN A 308 4.65 -18.77 -2.64
C GLN A 308 3.50 -19.74 -2.86
N ILE A 309 2.66 -19.93 -1.84
CA ILE A 309 1.42 -20.70 -1.94
C ILE A 309 0.21 -19.85 -1.62
N GLU A 310 -0.89 -20.13 -2.32
CA GLU A 310 -2.17 -19.50 -2.11
C GLU A 310 -3.27 -20.56 -2.01
N ILE A 311 -4.17 -20.38 -1.05
CA ILE A 311 -5.31 -21.30 -0.85
C ILE A 311 -6.36 -21.16 -1.94
N MET A 312 -6.48 -19.96 -2.51
CA MET A 312 -7.40 -19.68 -3.61
C MET A 312 -6.89 -20.26 -4.93
N PRO A 313 -7.75 -20.53 -5.90
CA PRO A 313 -7.33 -20.95 -7.22
C PRO A 313 -6.55 -19.84 -7.92
N GLN A 314 -5.76 -20.22 -8.90
CA GLN A 314 -5.03 -19.26 -9.72
C GLN A 314 -6.00 -18.30 -10.40
N PRO A 315 -5.83 -16.98 -10.21
CA PRO A 315 -6.64 -16.02 -10.93
C PRO A 315 -6.44 -16.12 -12.46
N PRO A 316 -7.45 -15.80 -13.26
CA PRO A 316 -7.33 -15.83 -14.70
C PRO A 316 -6.30 -14.83 -15.21
N VAL A 317 -5.70 -15.13 -16.37
CA VAL A 317 -4.81 -14.20 -17.07
C VAL A 317 -5.68 -13.36 -18.03
N GLY A 318 -5.58 -12.05 -17.92
CA GLY A 318 -6.28 -11.12 -18.80
C GLY A 318 -7.73 -10.86 -18.42
N HIS A 319 -8.58 -10.66 -19.44
CA HIS A 319 -9.98 -10.33 -19.24
C HIS A 319 -10.78 -11.46 -18.57
N ASN A 320 -11.75 -11.07 -17.74
CA ASN A 320 -12.53 -11.99 -16.92
C ASN A 320 -13.97 -11.46 -16.76
N ASP A 321 -14.94 -12.25 -17.17
CA ASP A 321 -16.37 -11.90 -17.15
C ASP A 321 -16.94 -11.77 -15.71
N ALA A 322 -16.31 -12.39 -14.73
CA ALA A 322 -16.72 -12.25 -13.33
C ALA A 322 -16.44 -10.86 -12.74
N THR A 323 -15.50 -10.12 -13.33
CA THR A 323 -15.17 -8.73 -12.95
C THR A 323 -15.05 -7.87 -14.21
N PRO A 324 -16.19 -7.58 -14.88
CA PRO A 324 -16.18 -6.82 -16.13
C PRO A 324 -15.73 -5.38 -15.89
N TRP A 325 -15.09 -4.79 -16.90
CA TRP A 325 -14.80 -3.35 -16.88
C TRP A 325 -16.08 -2.53 -16.61
N PRO A 326 -16.07 -1.46 -15.81
CA PRO A 326 -14.88 -0.79 -15.22
C PRO A 326 -14.50 -1.26 -13.81
N GLN A 327 -14.96 -2.41 -13.37
CA GLN A 327 -14.66 -2.96 -12.06
C GLN A 327 -13.17 -3.30 -11.91
N TRP A 328 -12.71 -3.37 -10.65
CA TRP A 328 -11.37 -3.86 -10.37
C TRP A 328 -11.23 -5.33 -10.78
N PRO A 329 -10.34 -5.66 -11.72
CA PRO A 329 -10.28 -7.02 -12.25
C PRO A 329 -9.62 -7.99 -11.26
N ILE A 330 -10.24 -9.16 -11.07
CA ILE A 330 -9.63 -10.30 -10.39
C ILE A 330 -8.81 -11.07 -11.44
N VAL A 331 -7.56 -10.70 -11.61
CA VAL A 331 -6.63 -11.30 -12.57
C VAL A 331 -5.32 -11.63 -11.91
N LEU A 332 -4.57 -12.56 -12.51
CA LEU A 332 -3.22 -12.88 -12.06
C LEU A 332 -2.33 -11.65 -12.14
N LYS A 333 -1.87 -11.19 -10.97
CA LYS A 333 -0.90 -10.10 -10.87
C LYS A 333 0.51 -10.66 -10.78
N THR A 334 1.39 -10.14 -11.61
CA THR A 334 2.84 -10.37 -11.49
C THR A 334 3.48 -9.03 -11.15
N THR A 335 4.19 -8.98 -10.04
CA THR A 335 4.90 -7.78 -9.58
C THR A 335 6.39 -7.91 -9.86
N SER A 336 7.14 -6.81 -9.72
CA SER A 336 8.61 -6.83 -9.84
C SER A 336 9.27 -7.90 -8.98
N SER A 337 8.74 -8.13 -7.75
CA SER A 337 9.25 -9.18 -6.85
C SER A 337 9.02 -10.60 -7.37
N HIS A 338 7.92 -10.85 -8.05
CA HIS A 338 7.66 -12.17 -8.67
C HIS A 338 8.61 -12.43 -9.86
N GLU A 339 8.93 -11.38 -10.63
CA GLU A 339 9.87 -11.45 -11.75
C GLU A 339 11.32 -11.72 -11.29
N GLU A 340 11.65 -11.38 -10.06
CA GLU A 340 12.97 -11.59 -9.44
C GLU A 340 13.30 -13.07 -9.15
N GLY A 341 12.27 -13.93 -9.19
CA GLY A 341 12.44 -15.38 -9.12
C GLY A 341 11.76 -16.01 -7.90
N CYS A 342 10.55 -16.54 -8.12
CA CYS A 342 9.88 -17.40 -7.14
C CYS A 342 9.03 -18.46 -7.85
N THR A 343 8.79 -19.57 -7.17
CA THR A 343 7.78 -20.55 -7.59
C THR A 343 6.45 -20.18 -6.96
N ARG A 344 5.40 -20.05 -7.78
CA ARG A 344 4.05 -19.73 -7.32
C ARG A 344 3.12 -20.92 -7.50
N ARG A 345 2.33 -21.23 -6.47
CA ARG A 345 1.41 -22.37 -6.46
C ARG A 345 0.08 -21.95 -5.81
N TRP A 346 -1.01 -22.50 -6.32
CA TRP A 346 -2.38 -22.15 -5.92
C TRP A 346 -3.17 -23.38 -5.49
N SER A 347 -4.33 -23.16 -4.91
CA SER A 347 -5.24 -24.23 -4.41
C SER A 347 -4.55 -25.16 -3.41
N LEU A 348 -3.73 -24.61 -2.52
CA LEU A 348 -2.99 -25.36 -1.50
C LEU A 348 -3.35 -24.87 -0.10
N ALA A 349 -3.95 -25.71 0.70
CA ALA A 349 -4.18 -25.50 2.12
C ALA A 349 -3.00 -26.05 2.93
N SER A 350 -2.54 -25.29 3.93
CA SER A 350 -1.50 -25.73 4.86
C SER A 350 -2.13 -26.50 6.03
N ASN A 351 -1.71 -27.74 6.27
CA ASN A 351 -2.28 -28.63 7.30
C ASN A 351 -1.40 -28.71 8.55
N GLN A 352 -0.08 -28.67 8.38
CA GLN A 352 0.86 -28.87 9.48
C GLN A 352 2.23 -28.31 9.14
N PHE A 353 2.89 -27.68 10.12
CA PHE A 353 4.31 -27.34 10.06
C PHE A 353 5.13 -28.54 10.55
N ILE A 354 6.10 -28.97 9.74
CA ILE A 354 6.98 -30.10 10.04
C ILE A 354 8.26 -29.56 10.66
N GLY A 355 8.65 -30.09 11.80
CA GLY A 355 9.81 -29.67 12.55
C GLY A 355 10.89 -30.72 12.71
N LYS A 356 12.15 -30.25 12.78
CA LYS A 356 13.29 -31.04 13.20
C LYS A 356 14.13 -30.20 14.17
N ASN A 357 14.43 -30.78 15.35
CA ASN A 357 15.19 -30.09 16.40
C ASN A 357 14.60 -28.71 16.80
N GLY A 358 13.26 -28.62 16.89
CA GLY A 358 12.54 -27.40 17.28
C GLY A 358 12.52 -26.29 16.21
N LYS A 359 12.94 -26.55 14.99
CA LYS A 359 12.90 -25.62 13.85
C LYS A 359 12.04 -26.19 12.74
N VAL A 360 11.36 -25.32 11.99
CA VAL A 360 10.62 -25.70 10.79
C VAL A 360 11.59 -26.25 9.74
N CYS A 361 11.20 -27.34 9.07
CA CYS A 361 11.94 -27.91 7.95
C CYS A 361 11.05 -28.19 6.73
N GLY A 362 9.72 -28.02 6.88
CA GLY A 362 8.76 -28.16 5.80
C GLY A 362 7.34 -27.84 6.25
N VAL A 363 6.43 -27.80 5.31
CA VAL A 363 4.98 -27.63 5.55
C VAL A 363 4.24 -28.69 4.76
N GLU A 364 3.41 -29.47 5.45
CA GLU A 364 2.45 -30.37 4.79
C GLU A 364 1.32 -29.51 4.22
N VAL A 365 1.12 -29.61 2.92
CA VAL A 365 0.03 -28.95 2.21
C VAL A 365 -0.88 -29.97 1.55
N GLU A 366 -2.11 -29.60 1.35
CA GLU A 366 -3.13 -30.42 0.68
C GLU A 366 -3.78 -29.62 -0.44
N GLU A 367 -3.92 -30.27 -1.59
CA GLU A 367 -4.63 -29.69 -2.74
C GLU A 367 -6.12 -29.51 -2.37
N VAL A 368 -6.69 -28.36 -2.73
CA VAL A 368 -8.08 -28.06 -2.46
C VAL A 368 -8.83 -27.66 -3.74
N GLU A 369 -10.11 -28.03 -3.79
CA GLU A 369 -11.04 -27.58 -4.83
C GLU A 369 -12.03 -26.58 -4.24
N TRP A 370 -12.36 -25.55 -5.03
CA TRP A 370 -13.36 -24.55 -4.67
C TRP A 370 -14.64 -24.81 -5.44
N ILE A 371 -15.69 -25.22 -4.73
CA ILE A 371 -17.00 -25.54 -5.30
C ILE A 371 -17.86 -24.27 -5.24
N PRO A 372 -18.30 -23.72 -6.38
CA PRO A 372 -19.21 -22.59 -6.40
C PRO A 372 -20.50 -22.90 -5.66
N ALA A 373 -21.01 -21.95 -4.89
CA ALA A 373 -22.30 -22.08 -4.26
C ALA A 373 -23.42 -21.99 -5.31
N GLN A 374 -24.43 -22.85 -5.21
CA GLN A 374 -25.56 -22.90 -6.18
C GLN A 374 -26.45 -21.64 -6.12
N ASP A 375 -26.43 -20.93 -5.00
CA ASP A 375 -27.20 -19.70 -4.75
C ASP A 375 -26.41 -18.41 -5.02
N GLY A 376 -25.22 -18.52 -5.63
CA GLY A 376 -24.33 -17.37 -5.84
C GLY A 376 -23.62 -16.87 -4.57
N GLY A 377 -23.72 -17.63 -3.48
CA GLY A 377 -23.01 -17.36 -2.22
C GLY A 377 -21.51 -17.59 -2.31
N ARG A 378 -20.86 -17.70 -1.15
CA ARG A 378 -19.41 -17.96 -1.09
C ARG A 378 -19.10 -19.40 -1.51
N PRO A 379 -18.09 -19.62 -2.37
CA PRO A 379 -17.65 -20.97 -2.72
C PRO A 379 -17.15 -21.72 -1.48
N THR A 380 -17.37 -23.05 -1.46
CA THR A 380 -16.92 -23.93 -0.37
C THR A 380 -15.64 -24.63 -0.75
N MET A 381 -14.67 -24.60 0.14
CA MET A 381 -13.41 -25.31 -0.01
C MET A 381 -13.58 -26.80 0.34
N LYS A 382 -13.07 -27.67 -0.53
CA LYS A 382 -13.07 -29.12 -0.32
C LYS A 382 -11.65 -29.68 -0.48
N PRO A 383 -11.09 -30.36 0.52
CA PRO A 383 -9.82 -31.08 0.38
C PRO A 383 -9.94 -32.22 -0.66
N THR A 384 -8.90 -32.42 -1.47
CA THR A 384 -8.86 -33.51 -2.47
C THR A 384 -8.26 -34.79 -1.94
N GLY A 385 -7.60 -34.77 -0.79
CA GLY A 385 -6.84 -35.88 -0.21
C GLY A 385 -5.41 -35.99 -0.75
N LYS A 386 -5.01 -35.17 -1.74
CA LYS A 386 -3.66 -35.14 -2.26
C LYS A 386 -2.77 -34.26 -1.39
N LYS A 387 -1.88 -34.89 -0.65
CA LYS A 387 -0.95 -34.22 0.26
C LYS A 387 0.47 -34.31 -0.22
N GLU A 388 1.24 -33.27 0.06
CA GLU A 388 2.68 -33.23 -0.15
C GLU A 388 3.36 -32.38 0.92
N VAL A 389 4.69 -32.48 1.01
CA VAL A 389 5.50 -31.65 1.89
C VAL A 389 6.32 -30.69 1.04
N ILE A 390 6.16 -29.40 1.31
CA ILE A 390 7.04 -28.35 0.74
C ILE A 390 8.15 -28.10 1.74
N ASP A 391 9.36 -28.37 1.34
CA ASP A 391 10.55 -28.10 2.14
C ASP A 391 10.74 -26.61 2.39
N ALA A 392 10.93 -26.20 3.63
CA ALA A 392 11.12 -24.82 4.03
C ALA A 392 11.93 -24.70 5.31
N ASP A 393 12.97 -23.88 5.30
CA ASP A 393 13.78 -23.53 6.47
C ASP A 393 13.27 -22.25 7.14
N MET A 394 12.36 -21.54 6.46
CA MET A 394 11.68 -20.33 6.94
C MET A 394 10.29 -20.24 6.32
N VAL A 395 9.30 -19.89 7.11
CA VAL A 395 7.91 -19.67 6.67
C VAL A 395 7.47 -18.26 7.03
N LEU A 396 6.86 -17.56 6.08
CA LEU A 396 6.33 -16.22 6.23
C LEU A 396 4.81 -16.25 6.02
N LEU A 397 4.06 -15.87 7.05
CA LEU A 397 2.61 -15.83 7.03
C LEU A 397 2.14 -14.45 6.54
N ALA A 398 1.65 -14.37 5.30
CA ALA A 398 1.22 -13.17 4.61
C ALA A 398 -0.27 -13.21 4.25
N MET A 399 -1.10 -13.65 5.19
CA MET A 399 -2.52 -13.97 4.97
C MET A 399 -3.48 -12.80 5.25
N GLY A 400 -2.94 -11.56 5.34
CA GLY A 400 -3.72 -10.35 5.63
C GLY A 400 -3.95 -10.12 7.12
N PHE A 401 -4.87 -9.19 7.43
CA PHE A 401 -5.07 -8.66 8.76
C PHE A 401 -6.53 -8.81 9.21
N LEU A 402 -6.74 -8.76 10.52
CA LEU A 402 -8.05 -8.74 11.12
C LEU A 402 -8.49 -7.30 11.36
N LYS A 403 -9.73 -6.98 11.01
CA LYS A 403 -10.31 -5.69 11.37
C LYS A 403 -10.42 -5.61 12.89
N PRO A 404 -9.91 -4.55 13.55
CA PRO A 404 -10.09 -4.40 14.98
C PRO A 404 -11.55 -4.15 15.33
N GLU A 405 -12.00 -4.73 16.44
CA GLU A 405 -13.26 -4.36 17.07
C GLU A 405 -13.10 -2.97 17.66
N GLN A 406 -14.09 -2.11 17.45
CA GLN A 406 -14.09 -0.77 17.99
C GLN A 406 -15.03 -0.71 19.19
N PRO A 407 -14.60 -0.13 20.34
CA PRO A 407 -15.50 0.16 21.44
C PRO A 407 -16.47 1.29 21.03
N GLU A 408 -17.51 1.51 21.83
CA GLU A 408 -18.31 2.73 21.72
C GLU A 408 -17.48 3.92 22.19
N PHE A 409 -17.44 4.95 21.36
CA PHE A 409 -16.69 6.18 21.62
C PHE A 409 -17.64 7.37 21.89
N PRO A 410 -17.19 8.36 22.68
CA PRO A 410 -17.87 9.66 22.78
C PRO A 410 -18.00 10.36 21.41
N GLU A 411 -18.92 11.35 21.32
CA GLU A 411 -19.24 12.05 20.09
C GLU A 411 -18.05 12.81 19.47
N ASN A 412 -17.08 13.21 20.29
CA ASN A 412 -15.86 13.90 19.85
C ASN A 412 -14.73 12.95 19.40
N VAL A 413 -14.97 11.63 19.35
CA VAL A 413 -14.01 10.64 18.92
C VAL A 413 -14.44 10.02 17.59
N PHE A 414 -13.57 10.09 16.62
CA PHE A 414 -13.79 9.61 15.26
C PHE A 414 -12.82 8.47 14.93
N VAL A 415 -13.22 7.56 14.06
CA VAL A 415 -12.37 6.44 13.60
C VAL A 415 -12.24 6.50 12.09
N ALA A 416 -11.01 6.32 11.57
CA ALA A 416 -10.73 6.37 10.14
C ALA A 416 -9.69 5.34 9.69
N GLY A 417 -9.58 5.17 8.37
CA GLY A 417 -8.66 4.25 7.73
C GLY A 417 -8.98 2.79 8.02
N ASP A 418 -7.95 1.95 8.05
CA ASP A 418 -8.11 0.52 8.25
C ASP A 418 -8.66 0.18 9.66
N ALA A 419 -8.50 1.05 10.64
CA ALA A 419 -9.12 0.91 11.95
C ALA A 419 -10.66 0.88 11.85
N ALA A 420 -11.24 1.68 10.95
CA ALA A 420 -12.69 1.74 10.76
C ALA A 420 -13.20 0.65 9.81
N ARG A 421 -12.48 0.38 8.71
CA ARG A 421 -13.00 -0.42 7.59
C ARG A 421 -12.37 -1.80 7.44
N GLY A 422 -11.26 -2.07 8.12
CA GLY A 422 -10.39 -3.22 7.88
C GLY A 422 -9.29 -2.92 6.85
N ALA A 423 -8.37 -3.84 6.66
CA ALA A 423 -7.23 -3.68 5.75
C ALA A 423 -7.67 -3.26 4.35
N SER A 424 -7.05 -2.21 3.84
CA SER A 424 -7.42 -1.57 2.57
C SER A 424 -6.21 -1.02 1.81
N LEU A 425 -6.45 -0.42 0.65
CA LEU A 425 -5.41 0.23 -0.13
C LEU A 425 -5.03 1.58 0.49
N VAL A 426 -3.78 2.01 0.27
CA VAL A 426 -3.28 3.32 0.72
C VAL A 426 -4.21 4.46 0.30
N VAL A 427 -4.71 4.43 -0.93
CA VAL A 427 -5.61 5.45 -1.46
C VAL A 427 -6.97 5.50 -0.74
N HIS A 428 -7.46 4.36 -0.23
CA HIS A 428 -8.65 4.33 0.62
C HIS A 428 -8.37 4.93 2.01
N ALA A 429 -7.21 4.61 2.59
CA ALA A 429 -6.82 5.16 3.88
C ALA A 429 -6.68 6.69 3.82
N LEU A 430 -6.06 7.23 2.77
CA LEU A 430 -5.95 8.68 2.54
C LEU A 430 -7.34 9.32 2.36
N ALA A 431 -8.19 8.74 1.52
CA ALA A 431 -9.55 9.25 1.30
C ALA A 431 -10.39 9.25 2.59
N ASP A 432 -10.19 8.26 3.45
CA ASP A 432 -10.88 8.17 4.74
C ASP A 432 -10.36 9.24 5.72
N GLY A 433 -9.04 9.48 5.74
CA GLY A 433 -8.44 10.58 6.49
C GLY A 433 -9.02 11.95 6.10
N ARG A 434 -9.19 12.21 4.81
CA ARG A 434 -9.85 13.44 4.30
C ARG A 434 -11.29 13.55 4.78
N ARG A 435 -12.08 12.47 4.64
CA ARG A 435 -13.50 12.46 5.06
C ARG A 435 -13.66 12.65 6.57
N VAL A 436 -12.79 12.04 7.36
CA VAL A 436 -12.86 12.22 8.82
C VAL A 436 -12.48 13.63 9.24
N ALA A 437 -11.51 14.26 8.56
CA ALA A 437 -11.16 15.66 8.80
C ALA A 437 -12.35 16.60 8.57
N GLU A 438 -13.13 16.37 7.51
CA GLU A 438 -14.38 17.13 7.25
C GLU A 438 -15.44 16.91 8.35
N ARG A 439 -15.55 15.68 8.86
CA ARG A 439 -16.49 15.36 9.96
C ARG A 439 -16.06 16.03 11.27
N ILE A 440 -14.78 16.02 11.60
CA ILE A 440 -14.23 16.69 12.78
C ILE A 440 -14.43 18.21 12.67
N ASP A 441 -14.12 18.79 11.51
CA ASP A 441 -14.32 20.22 11.25
C ASP A 441 -15.79 20.63 11.46
N LYS A 442 -16.71 19.86 10.89
CA LYS A 442 -18.15 20.09 11.09
C LYS A 442 -18.57 19.99 12.56
N TYR A 443 -18.02 19.02 13.30
CA TYR A 443 -18.32 18.86 14.73
C TYR A 443 -17.80 20.03 15.56
N LEU A 444 -16.59 20.51 15.29
CA LEU A 444 -15.95 21.58 16.06
C LEU A 444 -16.42 22.98 15.64
N SER A 445 -17.07 23.13 14.48
CA SER A 445 -17.60 24.41 14.00
C SER A 445 -19.04 24.70 14.47
N ASN A 446 -19.71 23.70 15.04
CA ASN A 446 -21.03 23.83 15.66
C ASN A 446 -20.90 24.12 17.16
#